data_250a0463e144b07d8590581616acc0af
#
_entry.id   250a0463e144b07d8590581616acc0af
#
_cell.length_a   1.000
_cell.length_b   1.000
_cell.length_c   1.000
_cell.angle_alpha   90.00
_cell.angle_beta   90.00
_cell.angle_gamma   90.00
#
_symmetry.space_group_name_H-M   'P 1'
#
loop_
_entity.id
_entity.type
_entity.pdbx_description
1 polymer ?
#
loop_
_entity_poly.entity_id
_entity_poly.type
_entity_poly.pdbx_seq_one_letter_code
_entity_poly.pdbx_strand_id
1 'polypeptide(L)'
;QEMSRGLGDVYKRQVLYVKINFPDLIYVSALCAFLGHVFPVWLRFKGGKGVATYVGILCSMNIMFGIVFGICWLVTFFISKFSSLASLIGSFSVPVYLLLFDSAGNEIFFGIMFILIFYTHRENIKRLANKEENKTKIY
;
A
#
# COMPACT_ATOMS: atom_id res chain seq x y z
N GLN A 1 0.50 -18.65 5.75
CA GLN A 1 1.31 -17.46 6.09
C GLN A 1 2.61 -17.36 5.28
N GLU A 2 3.29 -18.45 4.99
CA GLU A 2 4.52 -18.43 4.15
C GLU A 2 4.24 -18.05 2.70
N MET A 3 3.13 -18.50 2.12
CA MET A 3 2.74 -18.16 0.76
C MET A 3 2.46 -16.66 0.58
N SER A 4 1.96 -15.96 1.61
CA SER A 4 1.72 -14.51 1.53
C SER A 4 2.99 -13.66 1.64
N ARG A 5 4.04 -14.15 2.31
CA ARG A 5 5.35 -13.48 2.39
C ARG A 5 6.11 -13.55 1.06
N GLY A 6 6.05 -14.71 0.36
CA GLY A 6 6.68 -14.86 -0.95
C GLY A 6 6.01 -14.07 -2.08
N LEU A 7 4.69 -13.85 -2.00
CA LEU A 7 3.95 -13.10 -3.03
C LEU A 7 4.33 -11.62 -3.09
N GLY A 8 4.63 -10.98 -1.95
CA GLY A 8 5.08 -9.59 -1.91
C GLY A 8 6.39 -9.38 -2.68
N ASP A 9 7.33 -10.30 -2.58
CA ASP A 9 8.60 -10.24 -3.30
C ASP A 9 8.44 -10.51 -4.81
N VAL A 10 7.51 -11.39 -5.19
CA VAL A 10 7.20 -11.66 -6.61
C VAL A 10 6.64 -10.39 -7.27
N TYR A 11 5.66 -9.73 -6.67
CA TYR A 11 5.06 -8.51 -7.21
C TYR A 11 6.06 -7.35 -7.29
N LYS A 12 6.94 -7.20 -6.29
CA LYS A 12 8.02 -6.21 -6.30
C LYS A 12 8.98 -6.44 -7.47
N ARG A 13 9.41 -7.70 -7.69
CA ARG A 13 10.28 -8.06 -8.82
C ARG A 13 9.59 -7.82 -10.16
N GLN A 14 8.30 -8.14 -10.27
CA GLN A 14 7.51 -7.91 -11.48
C GLN A 14 7.47 -6.42 -11.84
N VAL A 15 7.12 -5.54 -10.91
CA VAL A 15 7.05 -4.09 -11.15
C VAL A 15 8.44 -3.53 -11.49
N LEU A 16 9.48 -3.99 -10.81
CA LEU A 16 10.86 -3.57 -11.10
C LEU A 16 11.31 -4.03 -12.50
N TYR A 17 10.99 -5.25 -12.90
CA TYR A 17 11.30 -5.76 -14.24
C TYR A 17 10.61 -4.92 -15.33
N VAL A 18 9.32 -4.61 -15.14
CA VAL A 18 8.55 -3.77 -16.07
C VAL A 18 9.11 -2.35 -16.12
N LYS A 19 9.51 -1.77 -14.97
CA LYS A 19 10.14 -0.45 -14.92
C LYS A 19 11.39 -0.36 -15.81
N ILE A 20 12.20 -1.40 -15.82
CA ILE A 20 13.47 -1.44 -16.56
C ILE A 20 13.24 -1.69 -18.05
N ASN A 21 12.34 -2.61 -18.41
CA ASN A 21 12.18 -3.07 -19.79
C ASN A 21 11.01 -2.41 -20.54
N PHE A 22 9.97 -1.98 -19.83
CA PHE A 22 8.72 -1.45 -20.39
C PHE A 22 8.18 -0.29 -19.53
N PRO A 23 8.90 0.85 -19.44
CA PRO A 23 8.56 1.93 -18.50
C PRO A 23 7.13 2.47 -18.68
N ASP A 24 6.59 2.48 -19.90
CA ASP A 24 5.23 2.95 -20.19
C ASP A 24 4.13 2.08 -19.57
N LEU A 25 4.46 0.83 -19.22
CA LEU A 25 3.51 -0.12 -18.61
C LEU A 25 3.61 -0.21 -17.09
N ILE A 26 4.45 0.64 -16.46
CA ILE A 26 4.72 0.53 -15.03
C ILE A 26 3.46 0.68 -14.17
N TYR A 27 2.61 1.65 -14.49
CA TYR A 27 1.36 1.90 -13.74
C TYR A 27 0.36 0.78 -13.88
N VAL A 28 0.21 0.25 -15.10
CA VAL A 28 -0.67 -0.89 -15.38
C VAL A 28 -0.18 -2.13 -14.64
N SER A 29 1.13 -2.40 -14.71
CA SER A 29 1.74 -3.54 -14.00
C SER A 29 1.57 -3.42 -12.49
N ALA A 30 1.79 -2.23 -11.92
CA ALA A 30 1.64 -1.97 -10.50
C ALA A 30 0.18 -2.15 -10.05
N LEU A 31 -0.79 -1.65 -10.82
CA LEU A 31 -2.21 -1.82 -10.53
C LEU A 31 -2.62 -3.29 -10.61
N CYS A 32 -2.20 -4.01 -11.65
CA CYS A 32 -2.49 -5.45 -11.80
C CYS A 32 -1.88 -6.26 -10.65
N ALA A 33 -0.64 -5.96 -10.25
CA ALA A 33 0.01 -6.62 -9.11
C ALA A 33 -0.76 -6.37 -7.81
N PHE A 34 -1.22 -5.15 -7.59
CA PHE A 34 -2.02 -4.78 -6.42
C PHE A 34 -3.38 -5.48 -6.42
N LEU A 35 -4.13 -5.40 -7.51
CA LEU A 35 -5.45 -6.03 -7.65
C LEU A 35 -5.36 -7.55 -7.52
N GLY A 36 -4.35 -8.18 -8.12
CA GLY A 36 -4.11 -9.62 -8.01
C GLY A 36 -3.82 -10.07 -6.57
N HIS A 37 -3.20 -9.22 -5.76
CA HIS A 37 -2.98 -9.49 -4.35
C HIS A 37 -4.24 -9.27 -3.50
N VAL A 38 -5.00 -8.21 -3.78
CA VAL A 38 -6.21 -7.85 -3.00
C VAL A 38 -7.40 -8.75 -3.36
N PHE A 39 -7.54 -9.08 -4.66
CA PHE A 39 -8.64 -9.88 -5.20
C PHE A 39 -8.15 -11.16 -5.90
N PRO A 40 -7.44 -12.04 -5.22
CA PRO A 40 -6.92 -13.26 -5.84
C PRO A 40 -8.08 -14.20 -6.21
N VAL A 41 -8.18 -14.53 -7.50
CA VAL A 41 -9.27 -15.38 -8.04
C VAL A 41 -9.23 -16.76 -7.39
N TRP A 42 -8.03 -17.33 -7.20
CA TRP A 42 -7.83 -18.65 -6.60
C TRP A 42 -8.18 -18.74 -5.10
N LEU A 43 -8.27 -17.60 -4.41
CA LEU A 43 -8.73 -17.52 -3.01
C LEU A 43 -10.18 -17.02 -2.88
N ARG A 44 -10.98 -17.18 -3.95
CA ARG A 44 -12.38 -16.70 -4.00
C ARG A 44 -12.47 -15.22 -3.60
N PHE A 45 -11.55 -14.41 -4.11
CA PHE A 45 -11.46 -12.96 -3.85
C PHE A 45 -11.21 -12.57 -2.38
N LYS A 46 -10.74 -13.50 -1.55
CA LYS A 46 -10.38 -13.23 -0.15
C LYS A 46 -8.87 -13.00 -0.03
N GLY A 47 -8.40 -11.87 -0.52
CA GLY A 47 -6.99 -11.47 -0.46
C GLY A 47 -6.64 -10.67 0.80
N GLY A 48 -5.43 -10.12 0.79
CA GLY A 48 -4.92 -9.23 1.83
C GLY A 48 -5.42 -7.79 1.68
N LYS A 49 -4.96 -6.91 2.56
CA LYS A 49 -5.29 -5.47 2.51
C LYS A 49 -4.44 -4.67 1.52
N GLY A 50 -3.44 -5.30 0.91
CA GLY A 50 -2.60 -4.70 -0.12
C GLY A 50 -1.46 -3.81 0.37
N VAL A 51 -1.31 -3.55 1.68
CA VAL A 51 -0.31 -2.61 2.21
C VAL A 51 1.12 -3.02 1.86
N ALA A 52 1.48 -4.29 2.05
CA ALA A 52 2.83 -4.77 1.73
C ALA A 52 3.14 -4.68 0.22
N THR A 53 2.15 -5.00 -0.62
CA THR A 53 2.26 -4.86 -2.07
C THR A 53 2.39 -3.40 -2.47
N TYR A 54 1.62 -2.50 -1.84
CA TYR A 54 1.71 -1.07 -2.05
C TYR A 54 3.11 -0.53 -1.73
N VAL A 55 3.66 -0.88 -0.57
CA VAL A 55 5.04 -0.51 -0.19
C VAL A 55 6.05 -1.05 -1.20
N GLY A 56 5.88 -2.28 -1.67
CA GLY A 56 6.71 -2.86 -2.71
C GLY A 56 6.67 -2.06 -4.02
N ILE A 57 5.48 -1.61 -4.44
CA ILE A 57 5.27 -0.75 -5.61
C ILE A 57 5.97 0.61 -5.40
N LEU A 58 5.73 1.26 -4.26
CA LEU A 58 6.36 2.55 -3.92
C LEU A 58 7.89 2.48 -4.05
N CYS A 59 8.52 1.51 -3.38
CA CYS A 59 9.98 1.34 -3.41
C CYS A 59 10.51 0.98 -4.82
N SER A 60 9.71 0.27 -5.63
CA SER A 60 10.11 -0.09 -7.00
C SER A 60 10.00 1.10 -7.95
N MET A 61 9.02 1.99 -7.76
CA MET A 61 8.86 3.19 -8.57
C MET A 61 9.84 4.30 -8.16
N ASN A 62 9.85 4.64 -6.88
CA ASN A 62 10.82 5.58 -6.31
C ASN A 62 10.99 5.29 -4.81
N ILE A 63 12.23 5.10 -4.38
CA ILE A 63 12.53 4.83 -2.97
C ILE A 63 12.02 5.93 -2.03
N MET A 64 12.00 7.19 -2.50
CA MET A 64 11.50 8.33 -1.72
C MET A 64 10.03 8.15 -1.34
N PHE A 65 9.20 7.59 -2.22
CA PHE A 65 7.79 7.32 -1.92
C PHE A 65 7.65 6.30 -0.79
N GLY A 66 8.51 5.26 -0.81
CA GLY A 66 8.59 4.29 0.28
C GLY A 66 9.03 4.90 1.61
N ILE A 67 9.97 5.85 1.58
CA ILE A 67 10.45 6.59 2.76
C ILE A 67 9.33 7.46 3.34
N VAL A 68 8.62 8.23 2.50
CA VAL A 68 7.47 9.08 2.92
C VAL A 68 6.41 8.22 3.60
N PHE A 69 6.00 7.12 2.95
CA PHE A 69 5.08 6.16 3.54
C PHE A 69 5.57 5.64 4.88
N GLY A 70 6.82 5.17 4.93
CA GLY A 70 7.42 4.54 6.10
C GLY A 70 7.50 5.49 7.30
N ILE A 71 7.92 6.74 7.10
CA ILE A 71 7.98 7.75 8.17
C ILE A 71 6.58 8.03 8.71
N CYS A 72 5.61 8.31 7.84
CA CYS A 72 4.23 8.59 8.26
C CYS A 72 3.59 7.38 8.94
N TRP A 73 3.86 6.17 8.45
CA TRP A 73 3.39 4.93 9.06
C TRP A 73 3.98 4.75 10.47
N LEU A 74 5.31 4.88 10.63
CA LEU A 74 5.98 4.72 11.92
C LEU A 74 5.50 5.75 12.94
N VAL A 75 5.48 7.04 12.58
CA VAL A 75 5.01 8.11 13.46
C VAL A 75 3.58 7.83 13.94
N THR A 76 2.67 7.52 13.00
CA THR A 76 1.28 7.22 13.33
C THR A 76 1.17 5.98 14.20
N PHE A 77 1.95 4.94 13.91
CA PHE A 77 1.94 3.69 14.68
C PHE A 77 2.41 3.88 16.12
N PHE A 78 3.52 4.60 16.34
CA PHE A 78 4.02 4.85 17.69
C PHE A 78 3.09 5.72 18.53
N ILE A 79 2.38 6.67 17.90
CA ILE A 79 1.41 7.53 18.60
C ILE A 79 0.11 6.77 18.90
N SER A 80 -0.47 6.11 17.90
CA SER A 80 -1.81 5.51 18.01
C SER A 80 -1.82 4.06 18.48
N LYS A 81 -0.74 3.31 18.18
CA LYS A 81 -0.62 1.85 18.36
C LYS A 81 -1.61 1.03 17.52
N PHE A 82 -2.24 1.65 16.52
CA PHE A 82 -3.12 0.99 15.55
C PHE A 82 -2.42 0.84 14.20
N SER A 83 -2.06 -0.38 13.83
CA SER A 83 -1.42 -0.69 12.55
C SER A 83 -2.31 -0.34 11.34
N SER A 84 -3.63 -0.54 11.47
CA SER A 84 -4.60 -0.19 10.44
C SER A 84 -4.67 1.32 10.18
N LEU A 85 -4.68 2.14 11.23
CA LEU A 85 -4.67 3.60 11.12
C LEU A 85 -3.34 4.09 10.52
N ALA A 86 -2.22 3.53 10.96
CA ALA A 86 -0.91 3.85 10.41
C ALA A 86 -0.84 3.55 8.90
N SER A 87 -1.42 2.43 8.46
CA SER A 87 -1.46 2.06 7.04
C SER A 87 -2.32 3.02 6.20
N LEU A 88 -3.44 3.48 6.74
CA LEU A 88 -4.28 4.47 6.08
C LEU A 88 -3.58 5.83 5.95
N ILE A 89 -2.99 6.34 7.02
CA ILE A 89 -2.27 7.62 7.02
C ILE A 89 -1.02 7.54 6.16
N GLY A 90 -0.24 6.46 6.27
CA GLY A 90 0.94 6.25 5.43
C GLY A 90 0.60 6.17 3.95
N SER A 91 -0.49 5.47 3.56
CA SER A 91 -0.89 5.41 2.15
C SER A 91 -1.46 6.73 1.63
N PHE A 92 -2.09 7.53 2.47
CA PHE A 92 -2.57 8.87 2.13
C PHE A 92 -1.44 9.89 1.97
N SER A 93 -0.36 9.75 2.75
CA SER A 93 0.76 10.71 2.71
C SER A 93 1.47 10.76 1.35
N VAL A 94 1.47 9.66 0.59
CA VAL A 94 2.18 9.60 -0.71
C VAL A 94 1.51 10.49 -1.77
N PRO A 95 0.20 10.36 -2.09
CA PRO A 95 -0.42 11.27 -3.05
C PRO A 95 -0.38 12.75 -2.59
N VAL A 96 -0.45 13.01 -1.28
CA VAL A 96 -0.29 14.38 -0.75
C VAL A 96 1.13 14.90 -0.99
N TYR A 97 2.15 14.09 -0.73
CA TYR A 97 3.53 14.45 -1.02
C TYR A 97 3.74 14.77 -2.50
N LEU A 98 3.16 13.97 -3.40
CA LEU A 98 3.26 14.17 -4.84
C LEU A 98 2.59 15.48 -5.28
N LEU A 99 1.41 15.78 -4.77
CA LEU A 99 0.70 17.04 -5.04
C LEU A 99 1.50 18.28 -4.62
N LEU A 100 2.30 18.17 -3.54
CA LEU A 100 3.03 19.31 -2.99
C LEU A 100 4.43 19.48 -3.57
N PHE A 101 5.11 18.39 -3.96
CA PHE A 101 6.54 18.38 -4.24
C PHE A 101 6.92 17.75 -5.59
N ASP A 102 6.02 17.04 -6.26
CA ASP A 102 6.32 16.33 -7.51
C ASP A 102 5.15 16.46 -8.50
N SER A 103 5.29 17.36 -9.46
CA SER A 103 4.27 17.63 -10.48
C SER A 103 4.32 16.63 -11.67
N ALA A 104 4.85 15.43 -11.47
CA ALA A 104 5.04 14.44 -12.55
C ALA A 104 3.75 13.73 -13.01
N GLY A 105 2.57 14.11 -12.48
CA GLY A 105 1.27 13.50 -12.85
C GLY A 105 1.01 12.13 -12.20
N ASN A 106 1.82 11.73 -11.22
CA ASN A 106 1.72 10.44 -10.56
C ASN A 106 0.68 10.43 -9.42
N GLU A 107 0.24 11.61 -8.98
CA GLU A 107 -0.65 11.81 -7.85
C GLU A 107 -2.01 11.12 -8.04
N ILE A 108 -2.54 11.15 -9.26
CA ILE A 108 -3.82 10.50 -9.59
C ILE A 108 -3.72 8.98 -9.42
N PHE A 109 -2.64 8.38 -9.91
CA PHE A 109 -2.41 6.94 -9.77
C PHE A 109 -2.35 6.53 -8.29
N PHE A 110 -1.55 7.22 -7.49
CA PHE A 110 -1.44 6.92 -6.06
C PHE A 110 -2.69 7.29 -5.28
N GLY A 111 -3.47 8.27 -5.74
CA GLY A 111 -4.80 8.56 -5.23
C GLY A 111 -5.77 7.39 -5.43
N ILE A 112 -5.78 6.78 -6.61
CA ILE A 112 -6.58 5.57 -6.90
C ILE A 112 -6.14 4.42 -6.01
N MET A 113 -4.83 4.19 -5.87
CA MET A 113 -4.28 3.16 -5.00
C MET A 113 -4.68 3.37 -3.53
N PHE A 114 -4.67 4.62 -3.06
CA PHE A 114 -5.16 4.96 -1.72
C PHE A 114 -6.64 4.63 -1.54
N ILE A 115 -7.50 4.96 -2.50
CA ILE A 115 -8.93 4.62 -2.45
C ILE A 115 -9.13 3.10 -2.33
N LEU A 116 -8.37 2.31 -3.08
CA LEU A 116 -8.41 0.86 -2.99
C LEU A 116 -7.96 0.35 -1.61
N ILE A 117 -6.89 0.92 -1.04
CA ILE A 117 -6.44 0.61 0.32
C ILE A 117 -7.51 1.00 1.34
N PHE A 118 -8.11 2.16 1.20
CA PHE A 118 -9.19 2.61 2.07
C PHE A 118 -10.38 1.62 2.03
N TYR A 119 -10.79 1.18 0.85
CA TYR A 119 -11.84 0.17 0.68
C TYR A 119 -11.48 -1.16 1.35
N THR A 120 -10.25 -1.64 1.23
CA THR A 120 -9.82 -2.89 1.87
C THR A 120 -9.75 -2.80 3.39
N HIS A 121 -9.64 -1.59 3.94
CA HIS A 121 -9.63 -1.32 5.39
C HIS A 121 -11.00 -0.99 5.98
N ARG A 122 -12.09 -1.07 5.22
CA ARG A 122 -13.44 -0.67 5.68
C ARG A 122 -13.87 -1.30 7.01
N GLU A 123 -13.52 -2.56 7.27
CA GLU A 123 -13.83 -3.23 8.53
C GLU A 123 -12.95 -2.72 9.69
N ASN A 124 -11.69 -2.39 9.41
CA ASN A 124 -10.81 -1.75 10.40
C ASN A 124 -11.30 -0.34 10.73
N ILE A 125 -11.76 0.42 9.73
CA ILE A 125 -12.31 1.77 9.91
C ILE A 125 -13.55 1.70 10.80
N LYS A 126 -14.45 0.73 10.58
CA LYS A 126 -15.62 0.51 11.45
C LYS A 126 -15.19 0.22 12.89
N ARG A 127 -14.23 -0.71 13.10
CA ARG A 127 -13.72 -1.02 14.42
C ARG A 127 -13.01 0.16 15.10
N LEU A 128 -12.28 0.97 14.34
CA LEU A 128 -11.67 2.20 14.84
C LEU A 128 -12.73 3.21 15.31
N ALA A 129 -13.78 3.40 14.51
CA ALA A 129 -14.89 4.30 14.86
C ALA A 129 -15.65 3.83 16.12
N ASN A 130 -15.83 2.52 16.26
CA ASN A 130 -16.51 1.92 17.42
C ASN A 130 -15.58 1.73 18.63
N LYS A 131 -14.28 2.10 18.54
CA LYS A 131 -13.24 1.85 19.57
C LYS A 131 -13.00 0.36 19.87
N GLU A 132 -13.27 -0.51 18.90
CA GLU A 132 -13.13 -1.98 18.98
C GLU A 132 -11.86 -2.50 18.29
N GLU A 133 -11.06 -1.62 17.70
CA GLU A 133 -9.84 -2.03 17.03
C GLU A 133 -8.76 -2.42 18.05
N ASN A 134 -8.12 -3.56 17.81
CA ASN A 134 -7.08 -4.07 18.69
C ASN A 134 -5.78 -3.26 18.57
N LYS A 135 -5.28 -2.76 19.69
CA LYS A 135 -3.94 -2.19 19.77
C LYS A 135 -2.87 -3.25 19.58
N THR A 136 -1.89 -2.97 18.76
CA THR A 136 -0.74 -3.84 18.61
C THR A 136 0.11 -3.76 19.89
N LYS A 137 0.29 -4.90 20.57
CA LYS A 137 1.19 -4.97 21.74
C LYS A 137 2.64 -4.87 21.22
N ILE A 138 3.33 -3.83 21.67
CA ILE A 138 4.77 -3.70 21.49
C ILE A 138 5.37 -4.26 22.78
N TYR A 139 6.04 -5.39 22.67
CA TYR A 139 6.77 -5.98 23.81
C TYR A 139 8.11 -5.29 23.94
#